data_d5659a55b65a7cdaba0f6b8d9a9d3468
#
_entry.id   d5659a55b65a7cdaba0f6b8d9a9d3468
#
_cell.length_a   1.000
_cell.length_b   1.000
_cell.length_c   1.000
_cell.angle_alpha   90.00
_cell.angle_beta   90.00
_cell.angle_gamma   90.00
#
_symmetry.space_group_name_H-M   'P 1'
#
loop_
_entity.id
_entity.type
_entity.pdbx_description
1 polymer ?
#
loop_
_entity_poly.entity_id
_entity_poly.type
_entity_poly.pdbx_seq_one_letter_code
_entity_poly.pdbx_strand_id
1 'polypeptide(L)'
;MIAKLGMPKWGLSMTEGRLLDWLVEEGAEVSAGDELCEVETEKITGAVEATASGVLRRRVGNVGDVIPVGGLLGVIADAAVPDSEIDAFVAEFEATFVPEAEEDAGAQPQMAGPLRYLEQGERGEPIVLIHGFGGDLDNWLFALPALAEEHTVYALDLPGHGGSAKDVGDGSAESLADAVVGFLDDVDLERPHLVGHSLGGLVATLVAARGRAASVTLIAPTGQGQDVDRSYIDGFVAAESRRELKPVLQMLFADESLVTRSLVDDVLKYKRIDGVREALTAIAGAAFATRAPELDVPVLTIWGAEDRVIPPGPGATLVEGAGHSPHMEAAGEVNRLIQQFLTTAYSA
;
A
#
# COMPACT_ATOMS: atom_id res chain seq x y z
N MET A 1 30.81 -4.94 1.19
CA MET A 1 29.58 -4.31 0.60
C MET A 1 29.29 -3.06 1.41
N ILE A 2 28.83 -1.97 0.77
CA ILE A 2 28.35 -0.74 1.45
C ILE A 2 26.86 -0.64 1.14
N ALA A 3 26.02 -0.54 2.17
CA ALA A 3 24.59 -0.40 2.07
C ALA A 3 24.15 0.92 2.72
N LYS A 4 23.29 1.68 2.04
CA LYS A 4 22.68 2.88 2.61
C LYS A 4 21.55 2.51 3.58
N LEU A 5 21.47 3.24 4.70
CA LEU A 5 20.27 3.36 5.51
C LEU A 5 19.61 4.69 5.13
N GLY A 6 18.55 4.65 4.37
CA GLY A 6 17.85 5.84 3.91
C GLY A 6 16.58 6.11 4.69
N MET A 7 16.09 7.38 4.64
CA MET A 7 14.76 7.74 5.15
C MET A 7 13.70 6.95 4.38
N PRO A 8 12.94 6.08 5.02
CA PRO A 8 11.92 5.26 4.34
C PRO A 8 10.74 6.13 3.89
N LYS A 9 9.97 5.63 2.92
CA LYS A 9 8.66 6.17 2.54
C LYS A 9 7.59 5.26 3.15
N TRP A 10 6.95 5.71 4.22
CA TRP A 10 5.92 4.93 4.93
C TRP A 10 4.49 5.24 4.50
N GLY A 11 4.32 6.13 3.52
CA GLY A 11 3.02 6.47 2.96
C GLY A 11 3.15 7.34 1.71
N LEU A 12 2.10 7.36 0.90
CA LEU A 12 2.08 8.08 -0.39
C LEU A 12 2.35 9.58 -0.25
N SER A 13 1.83 10.20 0.81
CA SER A 13 1.99 11.64 1.08
C SER A 13 3.24 11.99 1.89
N MET A 14 4.09 11.00 2.26
CA MET A 14 5.29 11.27 3.05
C MET A 14 6.38 11.87 2.16
N THR A 15 6.87 13.05 2.52
CA THR A 15 7.98 13.75 1.85
C THR A 15 9.25 13.78 2.68
N GLU A 16 9.13 13.73 4.00
CA GLU A 16 10.23 13.82 4.96
C GLU A 16 9.89 13.13 6.29
N GLY A 17 10.91 12.88 7.10
CA GLY A 17 10.77 12.41 8.48
C GLY A 17 11.78 13.08 9.40
N ARG A 18 11.42 13.21 10.67
CA ARG A 18 12.30 13.72 11.72
C ARG A 18 12.96 12.56 12.46
N LEU A 19 14.29 12.54 12.50
CA LEU A 19 15.04 11.56 13.31
C LEU A 19 14.86 11.87 14.80
N LEU A 20 14.24 10.97 15.53
CA LEU A 20 13.98 11.14 16.96
C LEU A 20 15.11 10.61 17.84
N ASP A 21 15.61 9.41 17.55
CA ASP A 21 16.67 8.77 18.32
C ASP A 21 17.40 7.70 17.52
N TRP A 22 18.63 7.39 17.90
CA TRP A 22 19.39 6.24 17.44
C TRP A 22 19.34 5.13 18.48
N LEU A 23 18.86 3.97 18.11
CA LEU A 23 18.74 2.80 18.98
C LEU A 23 20.02 1.98 19.04
N VAL A 24 20.92 2.17 18.05
CA VAL A 24 22.17 1.40 17.89
C VAL A 24 23.35 2.35 17.71
N GLU A 25 24.46 2.11 18.39
CA GLU A 25 25.69 2.93 18.31
C GLU A 25 26.51 2.63 17.03
N GLU A 26 27.30 3.62 16.55
CA GLU A 26 28.29 3.36 15.51
C GLU A 26 29.26 2.27 15.96
N GLY A 27 29.62 1.37 15.04
CA GLY A 27 30.47 0.24 15.29
C GLY A 27 29.75 -1.02 15.78
N ALA A 28 28.45 -0.96 16.05
CA ALA A 28 27.68 -2.14 16.42
C ALA A 28 27.44 -3.06 15.21
N GLU A 29 27.48 -4.38 15.43
CA GLU A 29 27.02 -5.36 14.48
C GLU A 29 25.49 -5.35 14.42
N VAL A 30 24.93 -5.39 13.22
CA VAL A 30 23.49 -5.39 12.96
C VAL A 30 23.11 -6.46 11.97
N SER A 31 21.93 -7.01 12.11
CA SER A 31 21.32 -7.94 11.15
C SER A 31 20.23 -7.23 10.36
N ALA A 32 19.97 -7.66 9.15
CA ALA A 32 18.84 -7.16 8.38
C ALA A 32 17.54 -7.33 9.19
N GLY A 33 16.75 -6.24 9.29
CA GLY A 33 15.53 -6.20 10.10
C GLY A 33 15.73 -5.71 11.55
N ASP A 34 16.97 -5.46 12.03
CA ASP A 34 17.18 -4.84 13.34
C ASP A 34 16.74 -3.37 13.32
N GLU A 35 16.06 -2.92 14.39
CA GLU A 35 15.66 -1.52 14.57
C GLU A 35 16.90 -0.65 14.87
N LEU A 36 17.21 0.33 14.01
CA LEU A 36 18.41 1.16 14.12
C LEU A 36 18.18 2.57 14.63
N CYS A 37 17.08 3.19 14.27
CA CYS A 37 16.72 4.52 14.72
C CYS A 37 15.21 4.70 14.70
N GLU A 38 14.70 5.68 15.46
CA GLU A 38 13.30 6.10 15.46
C GLU A 38 13.12 7.37 14.62
N VAL A 39 12.10 7.37 13.78
CA VAL A 39 11.72 8.49 12.94
C VAL A 39 10.26 8.85 13.17
N GLU A 40 9.96 10.14 13.26
CA GLU A 40 8.62 10.70 13.31
C GLU A 40 8.27 11.34 11.98
N THR A 41 7.07 11.09 11.51
CA THR A 41 6.45 11.76 10.37
C THR A 41 5.23 12.54 10.85
N GLU A 42 4.57 13.26 9.97
CA GLU A 42 3.31 13.94 10.30
C GLU A 42 2.24 13.00 10.88
N LYS A 43 2.25 11.72 10.47
CA LYS A 43 1.20 10.75 10.82
C LYS A 43 1.63 9.68 11.80
N ILE A 44 2.89 9.28 11.77
CA ILE A 44 3.39 8.11 12.54
C ILE A 44 4.78 8.34 13.09
N THR A 45 5.10 7.63 14.17
CA THR A 45 6.45 7.40 14.68
C THR A 45 6.77 5.92 14.55
N GLY A 46 7.88 5.58 13.92
CA GLY A 46 8.28 4.20 13.69
C GLY A 46 9.79 4.02 13.72
N ALA A 47 10.24 2.77 13.85
CA ALA A 47 11.64 2.42 13.76
C ALA A 47 12.05 2.16 12.30
N VAL A 48 13.24 2.64 11.95
CA VAL A 48 13.88 2.31 10.68
C VAL A 48 14.76 1.09 10.89
N GLU A 49 14.49 0.06 10.09
CA GLU A 49 15.17 -1.22 10.19
C GLU A 49 16.40 -1.29 9.27
N ALA A 50 17.39 -2.09 9.66
CA ALA A 50 18.58 -2.35 8.86
C ALA A 50 18.22 -3.01 7.53
N THR A 51 18.66 -2.44 6.42
CA THR A 51 18.45 -2.97 5.06
C THR A 51 19.38 -4.11 4.69
N ALA A 52 20.45 -4.31 5.48
CA ALA A 52 21.46 -5.36 5.29
C ALA A 52 22.13 -5.72 6.62
N SER A 53 22.69 -6.92 6.70
CA SER A 53 23.55 -7.30 7.82
C SER A 53 24.96 -6.73 7.64
N GLY A 54 25.62 -6.33 8.75
CA GLY A 54 26.96 -5.76 8.74
C GLY A 54 27.25 -4.97 10.00
N VAL A 55 28.01 -3.89 9.90
CA VAL A 55 28.33 -2.97 10.98
C VAL A 55 27.73 -1.60 10.64
N LEU A 56 27.06 -0.93 11.58
CA LEU A 56 26.67 0.46 11.42
C LEU A 56 27.92 1.34 11.47
N ARG A 57 28.41 1.78 10.29
CA ARG A 57 29.70 2.46 10.14
C ARG A 57 29.62 3.98 10.26
N ARG A 58 28.47 4.57 9.97
CA ARG A 58 28.22 6.00 10.12
C ARG A 58 26.78 6.26 10.49
N ARG A 59 26.55 7.16 11.44
CA ARG A 59 25.31 7.88 11.67
C ARG A 59 25.44 9.23 10.99
N VAL A 60 24.75 9.44 9.87
CA VAL A 60 24.82 10.68 9.08
C VAL A 60 23.80 11.68 9.61
N GLY A 61 22.56 11.24 9.84
CA GLY A 61 21.52 12.07 10.46
C GLY A 61 21.75 12.29 11.96
N ASN A 62 21.53 13.52 12.42
CA ASN A 62 21.53 13.86 13.84
C ASN A 62 20.12 13.82 14.42
N VAL A 63 20.00 13.52 15.71
CA VAL A 63 18.72 13.59 16.41
C VAL A 63 18.13 15.00 16.31
N GLY A 64 16.89 15.08 15.82
CA GLY A 64 16.17 16.32 15.55
C GLY A 64 16.21 16.77 14.08
N ASP A 65 17.09 16.19 13.24
CA ASP A 65 17.14 16.52 11.81
C ASP A 65 15.86 16.09 11.10
N VAL A 66 15.37 16.94 10.20
CA VAL A 66 14.33 16.61 9.25
C VAL A 66 15.00 16.20 7.95
N ILE A 67 14.78 14.97 7.55
CA ILE A 67 15.48 14.35 6.42
C ILE A 67 14.43 13.94 5.38
N PRO A 68 14.60 14.37 4.10
CA PRO A 68 13.66 14.00 3.06
C PRO A 68 13.67 12.49 2.80
N VAL A 69 12.55 11.96 2.30
CA VAL A 69 12.44 10.55 1.87
C VAL A 69 13.60 10.19 0.93
N GLY A 70 14.22 9.02 1.15
CA GLY A 70 15.40 8.57 0.44
C GLY A 70 16.72 9.21 0.90
N GLY A 71 16.68 10.29 1.70
CA GLY A 71 17.86 10.95 2.29
C GLY A 71 18.62 10.02 3.23
N LEU A 72 19.93 10.21 3.35
CA LEU A 72 20.83 9.30 4.07
C LEU A 72 20.71 9.48 5.59
N LEU A 73 20.27 8.45 6.29
CA LEU A 73 20.30 8.35 7.76
C LEU A 73 21.65 7.82 8.23
N GLY A 74 22.15 6.77 7.59
CA GLY A 74 23.39 6.12 7.98
C GLY A 74 23.95 5.17 6.94
N VAL A 75 25.07 4.52 7.28
CA VAL A 75 25.75 3.56 6.38
C VAL A 75 26.05 2.27 7.13
N ILE A 76 25.62 1.14 6.55
CA ILE A 76 25.96 -0.22 7.00
C ILE A 76 26.98 -0.79 6.04
N ALA A 77 28.07 -1.36 6.56
CA ALA A 77 29.07 -2.02 5.71
C ALA A 77 29.81 -3.14 6.45
N ASP A 78 30.53 -3.99 5.69
CA ASP A 78 31.43 -4.95 6.29
C ASP A 78 32.50 -4.24 7.12
N ALA A 79 32.93 -4.84 8.25
CA ALA A 79 33.96 -4.29 9.12
C ALA A 79 35.31 -4.05 8.41
N ALA A 80 35.58 -4.81 7.36
CA ALA A 80 36.81 -4.71 6.57
C ALA A 80 36.85 -3.53 5.57
N VAL A 81 35.71 -2.83 5.34
CA VAL A 81 35.67 -1.67 4.43
C VAL A 81 36.40 -0.50 5.10
N PRO A 82 37.37 0.13 4.41
CA PRO A 82 38.09 1.28 4.96
C PRO A 82 37.15 2.48 5.24
N ASP A 83 37.42 3.23 6.31
CA ASP A 83 36.64 4.45 6.65
C ASP A 83 36.64 5.48 5.51
N SER A 84 37.76 5.57 4.76
CA SER A 84 37.87 6.48 3.62
C SER A 84 36.88 6.13 2.48
N GLU A 85 36.54 4.85 2.31
CA GLU A 85 35.53 4.45 1.32
C GLU A 85 34.11 4.77 1.82
N ILE A 86 33.87 4.63 3.15
CA ILE A 86 32.61 5.03 3.76
C ILE A 86 32.40 6.54 3.64
N ASP A 87 33.44 7.33 3.98
CA ASP A 87 33.38 8.79 3.91
C ASP A 87 33.18 9.28 2.45
N ALA A 88 33.85 8.61 1.49
CA ALA A 88 33.65 8.88 0.06
C ALA A 88 32.21 8.57 -0.38
N PHE A 89 31.65 7.46 0.06
CA PHE A 89 30.25 7.10 -0.23
C PHE A 89 29.26 8.14 0.32
N VAL A 90 29.46 8.60 1.58
CA VAL A 90 28.60 9.64 2.18
C VAL A 90 28.71 10.95 1.38
N ALA A 91 29.94 11.38 1.07
CA ALA A 91 30.18 12.61 0.31
C ALA A 91 29.58 12.57 -1.11
N GLU A 92 29.71 11.42 -1.80
CA GLU A 92 29.12 11.22 -3.12
C GLU A 92 27.59 11.25 -3.04
N PHE A 93 27.00 10.57 -2.03
CA PHE A 93 25.56 10.59 -1.82
C PHE A 93 25.05 12.02 -1.57
N GLU A 94 25.67 12.76 -0.65
CA GLU A 94 25.28 14.15 -0.34
C GLU A 94 25.41 15.07 -1.56
N ALA A 95 26.40 14.85 -2.41
CA ALA A 95 26.61 15.65 -3.62
C ALA A 95 25.63 15.35 -4.75
N THR A 96 25.08 14.13 -4.78
CA THR A 96 24.24 13.65 -5.90
C THR A 96 22.78 13.47 -5.50
N PHE A 97 22.48 13.39 -4.20
CA PHE A 97 21.12 13.24 -3.72
C PHE A 97 20.32 14.51 -4.01
N VAL A 98 19.29 14.34 -4.81
CA VAL A 98 18.26 15.35 -5.04
C VAL A 98 17.02 14.85 -4.33
N PRO A 99 16.51 15.54 -3.29
CA PRO A 99 15.19 15.22 -2.73
C PRO A 99 14.17 15.20 -3.88
N GLU A 100 13.19 14.30 -3.80
CA GLU A 100 12.02 14.41 -4.68
C GLU A 100 11.54 15.86 -4.57
N ALA A 101 11.52 16.58 -5.70
CA ALA A 101 11.23 18.02 -5.71
C ALA A 101 9.86 18.26 -5.07
N GLU A 102 9.62 19.47 -4.51
CA GLU A 102 8.31 19.85 -3.98
C GLU A 102 7.17 19.76 -5.02
N GLU A 103 7.52 19.71 -6.31
CA GLU A 103 6.59 19.41 -7.42
C GLU A 103 6.23 17.91 -7.50
N ASP A 104 7.06 17.01 -6.91
CA ASP A 104 6.80 15.60 -6.59
C ASP A 104 6.53 15.40 -5.09
N ALA A 105 6.40 16.46 -4.31
CA ALA A 105 5.88 16.40 -2.95
C ALA A 105 4.52 15.73 -3.04
N GLY A 106 4.47 14.46 -2.66
CA GLY A 106 3.43 13.51 -2.97
C GLY A 106 2.05 14.15 -2.85
N ALA A 107 1.19 13.92 -3.83
CA ALA A 107 -0.14 14.51 -3.88
C ALA A 107 -0.77 14.48 -2.49
N GLN A 108 -1.31 15.62 -2.03
CA GLN A 108 -1.91 15.69 -0.71
C GLN A 108 -3.27 15.03 -0.74
N PRO A 109 -3.61 14.19 0.26
CA PRO A 109 -4.93 13.60 0.32
C PRO A 109 -6.03 14.65 0.37
N GLN A 110 -7.06 14.46 -0.42
CA GLN A 110 -8.22 15.31 -0.56
C GLN A 110 -9.49 14.58 -0.11
N MET A 111 -10.60 15.30 -0.01
CA MET A 111 -11.93 14.73 0.27
C MET A 111 -12.85 14.98 -0.93
N ALA A 112 -13.53 13.93 -1.40
CA ALA A 112 -14.68 14.03 -2.29
C ALA A 112 -15.88 13.37 -1.59
N GLY A 113 -16.86 14.17 -1.21
CA GLY A 113 -17.94 13.71 -0.34
C GLY A 113 -17.38 13.04 0.93
N PRO A 114 -17.78 11.80 1.24
CA PRO A 114 -17.31 11.06 2.42
C PRO A 114 -15.96 10.34 2.25
N LEU A 115 -15.39 10.31 1.03
CA LEU A 115 -14.21 9.55 0.73
C LEU A 115 -12.95 10.42 0.69
N ARG A 116 -11.90 9.96 1.38
CA ARG A 116 -10.55 10.47 1.22
C ARG A 116 -9.89 9.82 0.01
N TYR A 117 -9.19 10.60 -0.77
CA TYR A 117 -8.45 10.11 -1.93
C TYR A 117 -7.15 10.86 -2.12
N LEU A 118 -6.27 10.27 -2.92
CA LEU A 118 -5.05 10.89 -3.41
C LEU A 118 -5.11 10.86 -4.94
N GLU A 119 -4.77 11.98 -5.57
CA GLU A 119 -4.69 12.12 -7.02
C GLU A 119 -3.24 12.37 -7.42
N GLN A 120 -2.76 11.67 -8.46
CA GLN A 120 -1.45 11.89 -9.03
C GLN A 120 -1.48 11.68 -10.55
N GLY A 121 -0.63 12.44 -11.26
CA GLY A 121 -0.60 12.47 -12.73
C GLY A 121 -1.58 13.50 -13.32
N GLU A 122 -1.30 13.94 -14.54
CA GLU A 122 -2.06 15.03 -15.20
C GLU A 122 -2.46 14.67 -16.65
N ARG A 123 -2.35 13.39 -17.02
CA ARG A 123 -2.58 12.98 -18.41
C ARG A 123 -3.16 11.56 -18.50
N GLY A 124 -3.52 11.17 -19.71
CA GLY A 124 -4.05 9.84 -20.02
C GLY A 124 -5.44 9.59 -19.46
N GLU A 125 -5.89 8.35 -19.60
CA GLU A 125 -7.21 7.94 -19.10
C GLU A 125 -7.17 7.76 -17.59
N PRO A 126 -8.25 8.12 -16.87
CA PRO A 126 -8.29 8.05 -15.42
C PRO A 126 -8.32 6.60 -14.91
N ILE A 127 -7.55 6.36 -13.84
CA ILE A 127 -7.51 5.08 -13.12
C ILE A 127 -7.97 5.33 -11.68
N VAL A 128 -8.85 4.48 -11.15
CA VAL A 128 -9.25 4.50 -9.74
C VAL A 128 -8.81 3.22 -9.05
N LEU A 129 -8.01 3.35 -8.01
CA LEU A 129 -7.43 2.27 -7.21
C LEU A 129 -8.25 2.07 -5.92
N ILE A 130 -8.77 0.85 -5.72
CA ILE A 130 -9.70 0.50 -4.63
C ILE A 130 -9.09 -0.62 -3.79
N HIS A 131 -8.69 -0.32 -2.56
CA HIS A 131 -8.03 -1.27 -1.65
C HIS A 131 -8.97 -2.35 -1.10
N GLY A 132 -8.41 -3.38 -0.46
CA GLY A 132 -9.14 -4.46 0.18
C GLY A 132 -9.57 -4.17 1.63
N PHE A 133 -10.17 -5.17 2.27
CA PHE A 133 -10.60 -5.10 3.67
C PHE A 133 -9.43 -4.84 4.61
N GLY A 134 -9.57 -3.83 5.46
CA GLY A 134 -8.55 -3.43 6.42
C GLY A 134 -7.37 -2.64 5.84
N GLY A 135 -7.39 -2.36 4.52
CA GLY A 135 -6.41 -1.53 3.84
C GLY A 135 -6.78 -0.05 3.82
N ASP A 136 -6.00 0.72 3.09
CA ASP A 136 -6.20 2.14 2.81
C ASP A 136 -5.49 2.53 1.50
N LEU A 137 -5.46 3.81 1.17
CA LEU A 137 -4.82 4.32 -0.05
C LEU A 137 -3.31 4.03 -0.11
N ASP A 138 -2.63 3.85 1.03
CA ASP A 138 -1.20 3.54 1.09
C ASP A 138 -0.87 2.11 0.60
N ASN A 139 -1.87 1.22 0.48
CA ASN A 139 -1.71 -0.07 -0.20
C ASN A 139 -1.24 0.08 -1.67
N TRP A 140 -1.41 1.26 -2.25
CA TRP A 140 -1.04 1.58 -3.62
C TRP A 140 0.29 2.31 -3.76
N LEU A 141 1.12 2.32 -2.69
CA LEU A 141 2.41 3.01 -2.61
C LEU A 141 3.33 2.77 -3.83
N PHE A 142 3.32 1.55 -4.38
CA PHE A 142 4.16 1.19 -5.53
C PHE A 142 3.42 1.26 -6.87
N ALA A 143 2.09 1.23 -6.86
CA ALA A 143 1.29 1.25 -8.09
C ALA A 143 0.96 2.69 -8.53
N LEU A 144 0.55 3.54 -7.58
CA LEU A 144 0.10 4.88 -7.89
C LEU A 144 1.16 5.71 -8.64
N PRO A 145 2.41 5.88 -8.15
CA PRO A 145 3.41 6.67 -8.88
C PRO A 145 3.78 6.07 -10.23
N ALA A 146 3.88 4.73 -10.33
CA ALA A 146 4.22 4.06 -11.58
C ALA A 146 3.13 4.20 -12.66
N LEU A 147 1.87 4.19 -12.28
CA LEU A 147 0.75 4.39 -13.21
C LEU A 147 0.55 5.88 -13.54
N ALA A 148 0.89 6.77 -12.60
CA ALA A 148 0.78 8.22 -12.78
C ALA A 148 1.77 8.80 -13.80
N GLU A 149 2.79 8.05 -14.22
CA GLU A 149 3.68 8.46 -15.31
C GLU A 149 2.94 8.66 -16.63
N GLU A 150 1.87 7.89 -16.89
CA GLU A 150 1.12 7.93 -18.14
C GLU A 150 -0.39 8.19 -17.95
N HIS A 151 -0.90 8.17 -16.73
CA HIS A 151 -2.32 8.29 -16.40
C HIS A 151 -2.58 9.29 -15.27
N THR A 152 -3.83 9.76 -15.16
CA THR A 152 -4.33 10.41 -13.95
C THR A 152 -4.88 9.33 -13.02
N VAL A 153 -4.28 9.16 -11.84
CA VAL A 153 -4.55 8.05 -10.93
C VAL A 153 -5.12 8.55 -9.62
N TYR A 154 -6.23 7.95 -9.20
CA TYR A 154 -6.93 8.22 -7.95
C TYR A 154 -6.83 7.00 -7.04
N ALA A 155 -6.17 7.08 -5.90
CA ALA A 155 -6.23 6.07 -4.86
C ALA A 155 -7.17 6.54 -3.77
N LEU A 156 -8.20 5.75 -3.43
CA LEU A 156 -9.20 6.15 -2.45
C LEU A 156 -9.19 5.26 -1.20
N ASP A 157 -9.65 5.81 -0.07
CA ASP A 157 -10.04 5.04 1.10
C ASP A 157 -11.53 4.70 0.99
N LEU A 158 -11.88 3.41 1.07
CA LEU A 158 -13.28 2.98 1.17
C LEU A 158 -13.95 3.52 2.46
N PRO A 159 -15.29 3.63 2.52
CA PRO A 159 -15.99 3.91 3.77
C PRO A 159 -15.53 2.96 4.89
N GLY A 160 -15.41 3.48 6.10
CA GLY A 160 -14.91 2.70 7.25
C GLY A 160 -13.40 2.58 7.34
N HIS A 161 -12.64 2.94 6.28
CA HIS A 161 -11.19 2.76 6.17
C HIS A 161 -10.45 4.10 6.15
N GLY A 162 -9.14 4.04 6.39
CA GLY A 162 -8.21 5.17 6.29
C GLY A 162 -8.76 6.47 6.89
N GLY A 163 -8.73 7.55 6.12
CA GLY A 163 -9.29 8.86 6.49
C GLY A 163 -10.72 9.12 6.01
N SER A 164 -11.36 8.15 5.34
CA SER A 164 -12.77 8.27 4.92
C SER A 164 -13.75 8.20 6.09
N ALA A 165 -15.00 8.61 5.85
CA ALA A 165 -16.08 8.52 6.82
C ALA A 165 -16.27 7.10 7.35
N LYS A 166 -16.64 6.97 8.63
CA LYS A 166 -16.84 5.68 9.29
C LYS A 166 -18.25 5.12 9.17
N ASP A 167 -19.16 5.88 8.55
CA ASP A 167 -20.48 5.39 8.15
C ASP A 167 -20.31 4.49 6.91
N VAL A 168 -20.68 3.22 7.07
CA VAL A 168 -20.57 2.18 6.02
C VAL A 168 -21.95 1.69 5.56
N GLY A 169 -23.02 2.40 5.94
CA GLY A 169 -24.40 1.96 5.71
C GLY A 169 -24.66 0.61 6.39
N ASP A 170 -25.13 -0.37 5.62
CA ASP A 170 -25.36 -1.74 6.11
C ASP A 170 -24.08 -2.62 6.08
N GLY A 171 -22.95 -2.08 5.63
CA GLY A 171 -21.67 -2.76 5.49
C GLY A 171 -21.59 -3.71 4.29
N SER A 172 -22.61 -3.73 3.41
CA SER A 172 -22.60 -4.56 2.20
C SER A 172 -21.60 -4.05 1.14
N ALA A 173 -21.20 -4.91 0.24
CA ALA A 173 -20.37 -4.53 -0.90
C ALA A 173 -21.11 -3.54 -1.83
N GLU A 174 -22.43 -3.63 -1.90
CA GLU A 174 -23.30 -2.73 -2.62
C GLU A 174 -23.25 -1.31 -2.05
N SER A 175 -23.33 -1.14 -0.72
CA SER A 175 -23.20 0.17 -0.06
C SER A 175 -21.82 0.79 -0.27
N LEU A 176 -20.75 -0.03 -0.25
CA LEU A 176 -19.40 0.43 -0.58
C LEU A 176 -19.29 0.86 -2.06
N ALA A 177 -19.93 0.11 -2.98
CA ALA A 177 -19.96 0.46 -4.40
C ALA A 177 -20.77 1.75 -4.66
N ASP A 178 -21.87 1.98 -3.91
CA ASP A 178 -22.63 3.25 -3.97
C ASP A 178 -21.75 4.44 -3.59
N ALA A 179 -20.94 4.30 -2.55
CA ALA A 179 -20.00 5.35 -2.13
C ALA A 179 -18.93 5.63 -3.20
N VAL A 180 -18.41 4.59 -3.86
CA VAL A 180 -17.44 4.76 -4.96
C VAL A 180 -18.12 5.44 -6.18
N VAL A 181 -19.37 5.10 -6.52
CA VAL A 181 -20.10 5.80 -7.59
C VAL A 181 -20.27 7.27 -7.23
N GLY A 182 -20.64 7.60 -5.97
CA GLY A 182 -20.72 8.98 -5.50
C GLY A 182 -19.38 9.72 -5.62
N PHE A 183 -18.27 9.06 -5.28
CA PHE A 183 -16.94 9.61 -5.49
C PHE A 183 -16.67 9.93 -6.97
N LEU A 184 -17.00 9.00 -7.88
CA LEU A 184 -16.82 9.24 -9.32
C LEU A 184 -17.63 10.46 -9.80
N ASP A 185 -18.83 10.66 -9.25
CA ASP A 185 -19.67 11.83 -9.58
C ASP A 185 -19.06 13.13 -9.02
N ASP A 186 -18.53 13.09 -7.80
CA ASP A 186 -17.92 14.26 -7.12
C ASP A 186 -16.62 14.73 -7.81
N VAL A 187 -15.89 13.83 -8.49
CA VAL A 187 -14.65 14.15 -9.22
C VAL A 187 -14.82 14.14 -10.77
N ASP A 188 -16.06 14.18 -11.25
CA ASP A 188 -16.42 14.23 -12.68
C ASP A 188 -15.82 13.09 -13.53
N LEU A 189 -15.69 11.88 -12.98
CA LEU A 189 -15.24 10.68 -13.68
C LEU A 189 -16.45 9.88 -14.18
N GLU A 190 -16.66 9.80 -15.48
CA GLU A 190 -17.78 9.04 -16.05
C GLU A 190 -17.51 7.53 -16.06
N ARG A 191 -16.42 7.10 -16.67
CA ARG A 191 -16.05 5.69 -16.84
C ARG A 191 -14.54 5.49 -16.78
N PRO A 192 -13.92 5.62 -15.60
CA PRO A 192 -12.49 5.37 -15.44
C PRO A 192 -12.15 3.88 -15.62
N HIS A 193 -10.86 3.56 -15.74
CA HIS A 193 -10.38 2.20 -15.46
C HIS A 193 -10.38 1.97 -13.94
N LEU A 194 -10.96 0.84 -13.49
CA LEU A 194 -10.97 0.49 -12.06
C LEU A 194 -9.94 -0.60 -11.77
N VAL A 195 -9.12 -0.41 -10.75
CA VAL A 195 -8.22 -1.44 -10.21
C VAL A 195 -8.65 -1.74 -8.79
N GLY A 196 -9.10 -2.96 -8.51
CA GLY A 196 -9.59 -3.34 -7.20
C GLY A 196 -8.86 -4.54 -6.63
N HIS A 197 -8.42 -4.43 -5.37
CA HIS A 197 -7.82 -5.54 -4.63
C HIS A 197 -8.81 -6.18 -3.66
N SER A 198 -8.91 -7.50 -3.66
CA SER A 198 -9.71 -8.27 -2.69
C SER A 198 -11.17 -7.79 -2.62
N LEU A 199 -11.64 -7.27 -1.49
CA LEU A 199 -12.96 -6.62 -1.35
C LEU A 199 -13.12 -5.46 -2.34
N GLY A 200 -12.08 -4.64 -2.54
CA GLY A 200 -12.07 -3.58 -3.54
C GLY A 200 -12.26 -4.09 -4.98
N GLY A 201 -11.84 -5.32 -5.26
CA GLY A 201 -12.11 -6.00 -6.54
C GLY A 201 -13.59 -6.30 -6.73
N LEU A 202 -14.30 -6.77 -5.69
CA LEU A 202 -15.75 -6.94 -5.72
C LEU A 202 -16.47 -5.58 -5.88
N VAL A 203 -16.05 -4.57 -5.13
CA VAL A 203 -16.59 -3.20 -5.25
C VAL A 203 -16.40 -2.66 -6.66
N ALA A 204 -15.20 -2.79 -7.25
CA ALA A 204 -14.92 -2.39 -8.64
C ALA A 204 -15.83 -3.12 -9.64
N THR A 205 -16.08 -4.43 -9.44
CA THR A 205 -16.98 -5.22 -10.27
C THR A 205 -18.43 -4.70 -10.17
N LEU A 206 -18.90 -4.38 -8.98
CA LEU A 206 -20.25 -3.83 -8.78
C LEU A 206 -20.41 -2.42 -9.39
N VAL A 207 -19.40 -1.58 -9.32
CA VAL A 207 -19.36 -0.26 -9.97
C VAL A 207 -19.39 -0.41 -11.50
N ALA A 208 -18.59 -1.34 -12.04
CA ALA A 208 -18.55 -1.63 -13.48
C ALA A 208 -19.89 -2.18 -14.01
N ALA A 209 -20.55 -3.06 -13.24
CA ALA A 209 -21.88 -3.59 -13.60
C ALA A 209 -22.97 -2.51 -13.68
N ARG A 210 -22.74 -1.34 -13.05
CA ARG A 210 -23.62 -0.14 -13.16
C ARG A 210 -23.25 0.73 -14.37
N GLY A 211 -22.32 0.28 -15.25
CA GLY A 211 -21.86 1.02 -16.43
C GLY A 211 -20.86 2.13 -16.13
N ARG A 212 -20.27 2.17 -14.92
CA ARG A 212 -19.38 3.23 -14.43
C ARG A 212 -17.88 2.87 -14.53
N ALA A 213 -17.51 1.99 -15.48
CA ALA A 213 -16.12 1.67 -15.78
C ALA A 213 -15.92 1.46 -17.28
N ALA A 214 -14.76 1.84 -17.80
CA ALA A 214 -14.33 1.50 -19.16
C ALA A 214 -13.72 0.08 -19.21
N SER A 215 -12.97 -0.30 -18.19
CA SER A 215 -12.38 -1.63 -18.00
C SER A 215 -12.04 -1.84 -16.53
N VAL A 216 -11.72 -3.09 -16.15
CA VAL A 216 -11.45 -3.44 -14.74
C VAL A 216 -10.22 -4.33 -14.63
N THR A 217 -9.33 -4.01 -13.70
CA THR A 217 -8.31 -4.94 -13.22
C THR A 217 -8.67 -5.42 -11.81
N LEU A 218 -8.72 -6.73 -11.64
CA LEU A 218 -9.04 -7.41 -10.40
C LEU A 218 -7.80 -8.07 -9.84
N ILE A 219 -7.40 -7.72 -8.62
CA ILE A 219 -6.24 -8.30 -7.94
C ILE A 219 -6.77 -9.14 -6.76
N ALA A 220 -6.61 -10.46 -6.84
CA ALA A 220 -7.09 -11.41 -5.83
C ALA A 220 -8.53 -11.11 -5.34
N PRO A 221 -9.52 -10.90 -6.23
CA PRO A 221 -10.84 -10.36 -5.87
C PRO A 221 -11.68 -11.33 -5.04
N THR A 222 -12.52 -10.80 -4.14
CA THR A 222 -13.61 -11.57 -3.53
C THR A 222 -14.80 -11.70 -4.49
N GLY A 223 -15.73 -12.61 -4.19
CA GLY A 223 -17.00 -12.72 -4.91
C GLY A 223 -16.94 -13.52 -6.23
N GLN A 224 -15.78 -14.00 -6.66
CA GLN A 224 -15.61 -14.76 -7.91
C GLN A 224 -15.94 -16.27 -7.77
N GLY A 225 -16.47 -16.68 -6.63
CA GLY A 225 -16.85 -18.08 -6.34
C GLY A 225 -15.83 -18.87 -5.53
N GLN A 226 -14.67 -18.30 -5.22
CA GLN A 226 -13.72 -18.84 -4.25
C GLN A 226 -14.14 -18.49 -2.83
N ASP A 227 -13.84 -19.39 -1.89
CA ASP A 227 -14.06 -19.13 -0.48
C ASP A 227 -12.96 -18.23 0.10
N VAL A 228 -13.37 -17.19 0.81
CA VAL A 228 -12.45 -16.34 1.60
C VAL A 228 -12.13 -17.02 2.91
N ASP A 229 -10.86 -17.13 3.29
CA ASP A 229 -10.48 -17.63 4.60
C ASP A 229 -10.98 -16.66 5.69
N ARG A 230 -12.04 -17.08 6.39
CA ARG A 230 -12.66 -16.29 7.45
C ARG A 230 -11.72 -16.04 8.63
N SER A 231 -10.67 -16.84 8.80
CA SER A 231 -9.69 -16.61 9.87
C SER A 231 -8.93 -15.31 9.68
N TYR A 232 -8.68 -14.88 8.42
CA TYR A 232 -8.15 -13.56 8.13
C TYR A 232 -9.13 -12.45 8.54
N ILE A 233 -10.36 -12.48 8.05
CA ILE A 233 -11.35 -11.43 8.28
C ILE A 233 -11.68 -11.29 9.77
N ASP A 234 -12.03 -12.41 10.40
CA ASP A 234 -12.45 -12.45 11.80
C ASP A 234 -11.26 -12.15 12.74
N GLY A 235 -10.06 -12.66 12.39
CA GLY A 235 -8.82 -12.38 13.10
C GLY A 235 -8.42 -10.90 13.01
N PHE A 236 -8.55 -10.26 11.83
CA PHE A 236 -8.30 -8.85 11.68
C PHE A 236 -9.21 -7.99 12.54
N VAL A 237 -10.53 -8.29 12.54
CA VAL A 237 -11.50 -7.56 13.39
C VAL A 237 -11.18 -7.75 14.88
N ALA A 238 -10.90 -8.97 15.31
CA ALA A 238 -10.73 -9.33 16.72
C ALA A 238 -9.39 -8.88 17.33
N ALA A 239 -8.30 -8.81 16.53
CA ALA A 239 -6.97 -8.54 17.05
C ALA A 239 -6.85 -7.16 17.69
N GLU A 240 -6.32 -7.10 18.92
CA GLU A 240 -6.10 -5.88 19.72
C GLU A 240 -4.63 -5.67 20.11
N SER A 241 -3.78 -6.65 19.80
CA SER A 241 -2.36 -6.64 20.14
C SER A 241 -1.50 -7.08 18.96
N ARG A 242 -0.20 -6.69 18.98
CA ARG A 242 0.79 -7.15 17.98
C ARG A 242 0.82 -8.67 17.86
N ARG A 243 0.74 -9.38 18.98
CA ARG A 243 0.79 -10.84 19.02
C ARG A 243 -0.38 -11.48 18.26
N GLU A 244 -1.55 -10.87 18.32
CA GLU A 244 -2.75 -11.35 17.64
C GLU A 244 -2.80 -10.91 16.19
N LEU A 245 -2.39 -9.65 15.89
CA LEU A 245 -2.52 -9.08 14.55
C LEU A 245 -1.43 -9.56 13.58
N LYS A 246 -0.16 -9.69 14.04
CA LYS A 246 0.96 -10.05 13.16
C LYS A 246 0.69 -11.33 12.36
N PRO A 247 0.26 -12.46 12.95
CA PRO A 247 -0.01 -13.67 12.18
C PRO A 247 -1.13 -13.51 11.14
N VAL A 248 -2.11 -12.63 11.44
CA VAL A 248 -3.21 -12.33 10.51
C VAL A 248 -2.71 -11.57 9.30
N LEU A 249 -1.89 -10.53 9.51
CA LEU A 249 -1.28 -9.78 8.42
C LEU A 249 -0.32 -10.63 7.58
N GLN A 250 0.38 -11.58 8.20
CA GLN A 250 1.27 -12.50 7.50
C GLN A 250 0.55 -13.40 6.49
N MET A 251 -0.77 -13.61 6.63
CA MET A 251 -1.57 -14.35 5.62
C MET A 251 -1.64 -13.62 4.28
N LEU A 252 -1.46 -12.28 4.27
CA LEU A 252 -1.51 -11.46 3.06
C LEU A 252 -0.30 -11.63 2.14
N PHE A 253 0.82 -12.13 2.66
CA PHE A 253 2.11 -12.14 1.97
C PHE A 253 2.66 -13.56 1.87
N ALA A 254 3.30 -13.89 0.74
CA ALA A 254 4.12 -15.10 0.62
C ALA A 254 5.38 -14.97 1.49
N ASP A 255 6.04 -13.80 1.43
CA ASP A 255 7.15 -13.45 2.32
C ASP A 255 6.63 -12.80 3.63
N GLU A 256 6.54 -13.60 4.68
CA GLU A 256 6.06 -13.14 6.00
C GLU A 256 6.98 -12.06 6.64
N SER A 257 8.22 -11.91 6.16
CA SER A 257 9.16 -10.90 6.67
C SER A 257 8.75 -9.46 6.31
N LEU A 258 7.90 -9.28 5.30
CA LEU A 258 7.32 -8.00 4.93
C LEU A 258 6.37 -7.44 6.00
N VAL A 259 5.89 -8.29 6.93
CA VAL A 259 5.07 -7.85 8.06
C VAL A 259 5.97 -7.35 9.18
N THR A 260 6.46 -6.13 9.00
CA THR A 260 7.30 -5.44 9.98
C THR A 260 6.54 -5.08 11.24
N ARG A 261 7.27 -4.74 12.30
CA ARG A 261 6.66 -4.22 13.54
C ARG A 261 5.92 -2.92 13.30
N SER A 262 6.49 -2.03 12.47
CA SER A 262 5.87 -0.74 12.12
C SER A 262 4.51 -0.95 11.47
N LEU A 263 4.42 -1.80 10.44
CA LEU A 263 3.15 -2.12 9.76
C LEU A 263 2.08 -2.61 10.76
N VAL A 264 2.46 -3.50 11.69
CA VAL A 264 1.52 -4.01 12.72
C VAL A 264 1.04 -2.88 13.63
N ASP A 265 1.94 -1.99 14.05
CA ASP A 265 1.61 -0.86 14.92
C ASP A 265 0.69 0.15 14.24
N ASP A 266 0.91 0.43 12.97
CA ASP A 266 0.10 1.37 12.20
C ASP A 266 -1.32 0.83 12.00
N VAL A 267 -1.47 -0.44 11.69
CA VAL A 267 -2.79 -1.08 11.64
C VAL A 267 -3.47 -1.06 13.01
N LEU A 268 -2.74 -1.29 14.11
CA LEU A 268 -3.31 -1.21 15.46
C LEU A 268 -3.72 0.23 15.83
N LYS A 269 -2.95 1.26 15.42
CA LYS A 269 -3.32 2.67 15.61
C LYS A 269 -4.61 3.00 14.85
N TYR A 270 -4.66 2.64 13.57
CA TYR A 270 -5.85 2.80 12.74
C TYR A 270 -7.09 2.16 13.38
N LYS A 271 -6.99 0.92 13.84
CA LYS A 271 -8.10 0.19 14.48
C LYS A 271 -8.62 0.84 15.77
N ARG A 272 -7.86 1.75 16.40
CA ARG A 272 -8.25 2.51 17.60
C ARG A 272 -8.97 3.81 17.30
N ILE A 273 -9.04 4.22 16.04
CA ILE A 273 -9.81 5.41 15.63
C ILE A 273 -11.29 5.13 15.88
N ASP A 274 -11.98 6.10 16.45
CA ASP A 274 -13.42 6.00 16.75
C ASP A 274 -14.24 5.64 15.51
N GLY A 275 -15.13 4.65 15.65
CA GLY A 275 -15.98 4.14 14.57
C GLY A 275 -15.36 3.11 13.65
N VAL A 276 -14.03 2.91 13.65
CA VAL A 276 -13.35 1.96 12.76
C VAL A 276 -13.73 0.52 13.09
N ARG A 277 -13.74 0.16 14.37
CA ARG A 277 -14.07 -1.23 14.77
C ARG A 277 -15.49 -1.60 14.37
N GLU A 278 -16.44 -0.71 14.59
CA GLU A 278 -17.85 -0.88 14.23
C GLU A 278 -18.00 -1.02 12.72
N ALA A 279 -17.34 -0.15 11.95
CA ALA A 279 -17.34 -0.20 10.49
C ALA A 279 -16.76 -1.51 9.94
N LEU A 280 -15.58 -1.90 10.41
CA LEU A 280 -14.94 -3.17 10.02
C LEU A 280 -15.80 -4.39 10.39
N THR A 281 -16.46 -4.35 11.56
CA THR A 281 -17.36 -5.44 11.99
C THR A 281 -18.58 -5.55 11.07
N ALA A 282 -19.19 -4.42 10.70
CA ALA A 282 -20.32 -4.39 9.78
C ALA A 282 -19.94 -4.93 8.40
N ILE A 283 -18.82 -4.45 7.83
CA ILE A 283 -18.29 -4.91 6.53
C ILE A 283 -17.95 -6.40 6.58
N ALA A 284 -17.27 -6.88 7.63
CA ALA A 284 -16.94 -8.29 7.81
C ALA A 284 -18.18 -9.20 7.87
N GLY A 285 -19.29 -8.67 8.39
CA GLY A 285 -20.57 -9.38 8.50
C GLY A 285 -21.38 -9.43 7.21
N ALA A 286 -21.26 -8.43 6.33
CA ALA A 286 -22.16 -8.27 5.20
C ALA A 286 -21.46 -8.37 3.82
N ALA A 287 -20.30 -7.74 3.61
CA ALA A 287 -19.75 -7.55 2.29
C ALA A 287 -19.32 -8.84 1.57
N PHE A 288 -18.85 -9.85 2.31
CA PHE A 288 -18.31 -11.09 1.75
C PHE A 288 -19.38 -12.12 1.33
N ALA A 289 -20.66 -11.82 1.50
CA ALA A 289 -21.76 -12.67 1.04
C ALA A 289 -22.14 -12.41 -0.43
N THR A 290 -21.72 -11.27 -0.98
CA THR A 290 -22.07 -10.84 -2.34
C THR A 290 -21.26 -11.62 -3.37
N ARG A 291 -21.96 -12.09 -4.41
CA ARG A 291 -21.33 -12.69 -5.61
C ARG A 291 -21.15 -11.62 -6.68
N ALA A 292 -19.96 -11.59 -7.27
CA ALA A 292 -19.65 -10.70 -8.38
C ALA A 292 -20.51 -11.02 -9.62
N PRO A 293 -21.14 -10.02 -10.25
CA PRO A 293 -21.83 -10.21 -11.53
C PRO A 293 -20.83 -10.41 -12.69
N GLU A 294 -21.30 -10.98 -13.81
CA GLU A 294 -20.56 -10.95 -15.07
C GLU A 294 -20.49 -9.52 -15.62
N LEU A 295 -19.39 -9.19 -16.29
CA LEU A 295 -19.16 -7.86 -16.84
C LEU A 295 -19.08 -7.89 -18.37
N ASP A 296 -19.64 -6.86 -19.00
CA ASP A 296 -19.57 -6.63 -20.46
C ASP A 296 -18.39 -5.73 -20.87
N VAL A 297 -17.51 -5.35 -19.93
CA VAL A 297 -16.30 -4.56 -20.16
C VAL A 297 -15.06 -5.45 -20.10
N PRO A 298 -13.93 -5.03 -20.72
CA PRO A 298 -12.67 -5.77 -20.61
C PRO A 298 -12.24 -5.95 -19.13
N VAL A 299 -11.81 -7.17 -18.79
CA VAL A 299 -11.38 -7.53 -17.44
C VAL A 299 -10.01 -8.21 -17.49
N LEU A 300 -9.07 -7.73 -16.66
CA LEU A 300 -7.83 -8.41 -16.30
C LEU A 300 -7.95 -8.94 -14.88
N THR A 301 -7.64 -10.21 -14.65
CA THR A 301 -7.56 -10.77 -13.30
C THR A 301 -6.13 -11.21 -13.00
N ILE A 302 -5.55 -10.70 -11.92
CA ILE A 302 -4.19 -10.99 -11.43
C ILE A 302 -4.30 -11.65 -10.06
N TRP A 303 -3.44 -12.64 -9.79
CA TRP A 303 -3.46 -13.34 -8.51
C TRP A 303 -2.07 -13.77 -8.08
N GLY A 304 -1.75 -13.67 -6.79
CA GLY A 304 -0.55 -14.30 -6.26
C GLY A 304 -0.70 -15.83 -6.24
N ALA A 305 0.31 -16.54 -6.70
CA ALA A 305 0.28 -18.00 -6.79
C ALA A 305 0.20 -18.67 -5.40
N GLU A 306 0.69 -17.98 -4.36
CA GLU A 306 0.76 -18.45 -2.98
C GLU A 306 -0.28 -17.79 -2.06
N ASP A 307 -1.41 -17.30 -2.63
CA ASP A 307 -2.48 -16.66 -1.86
C ASP A 307 -3.11 -17.62 -0.85
N ARG A 308 -2.98 -17.27 0.43
CA ARG A 308 -3.50 -18.03 1.59
C ARG A 308 -4.84 -17.53 2.09
N VAL A 309 -5.33 -16.38 1.57
CA VAL A 309 -6.61 -15.78 1.97
C VAL A 309 -7.73 -16.19 1.02
N ILE A 310 -7.46 -16.16 -0.29
CA ILE A 310 -8.40 -16.55 -1.33
C ILE A 310 -7.63 -17.36 -2.38
N PRO A 311 -7.93 -18.64 -2.61
CA PRO A 311 -7.23 -19.43 -3.62
C PRO A 311 -7.45 -18.84 -5.02
N PRO A 312 -6.43 -18.89 -5.91
CA PRO A 312 -6.54 -18.34 -7.26
C PRO A 312 -7.72 -18.90 -8.05
N GLY A 313 -8.44 -17.98 -8.69
CA GLY A 313 -9.56 -18.31 -9.57
C GLY A 313 -9.12 -18.78 -10.97
N PRO A 314 -10.00 -19.47 -11.71
CA PRO A 314 -9.69 -19.92 -13.06
C PRO A 314 -9.48 -18.74 -14.01
N GLY A 315 -8.49 -18.84 -14.91
CA GLY A 315 -8.20 -17.81 -15.92
C GLY A 315 -7.45 -16.59 -15.41
N ALA A 316 -7.07 -16.53 -14.12
CA ALA A 316 -6.25 -15.46 -13.60
C ALA A 316 -4.80 -15.55 -14.10
N THR A 317 -4.17 -14.41 -14.30
CA THR A 317 -2.73 -14.29 -14.47
C THR A 317 -2.07 -14.46 -13.11
N LEU A 318 -1.26 -15.50 -12.95
CA LEU A 318 -0.59 -15.80 -11.69
C LEU A 318 0.74 -15.06 -11.60
N VAL A 319 1.03 -14.53 -10.42
CA VAL A 319 2.29 -13.90 -10.03
C VAL A 319 2.98 -14.85 -9.07
N GLU A 320 4.07 -15.48 -9.51
CA GLU A 320 4.84 -16.43 -8.73
C GLU A 320 5.55 -15.75 -7.55
N GLY A 321 5.64 -16.42 -6.41
CA GLY A 321 6.28 -15.91 -5.20
C GLY A 321 5.50 -14.78 -4.51
N ALA A 322 4.24 -14.58 -4.85
CA ALA A 322 3.39 -13.57 -4.22
C ALA A 322 2.14 -14.20 -3.58
N GLY A 323 1.72 -13.64 -2.46
CA GLY A 323 0.53 -14.03 -1.72
C GLY A 323 -0.72 -13.25 -2.14
N HIS A 324 -1.57 -12.91 -1.17
CA HIS A 324 -2.83 -12.18 -1.40
C HIS A 324 -2.62 -10.74 -1.88
N SER A 325 -1.43 -10.16 -1.65
CA SER A 325 -1.12 -8.77 -2.01
C SER A 325 -0.02 -8.66 -3.09
N PRO A 326 -0.17 -9.26 -4.29
CA PRO A 326 0.87 -9.28 -5.32
C PRO A 326 1.27 -7.87 -5.79
N HIS A 327 0.38 -6.88 -5.72
CA HIS A 327 0.65 -5.47 -6.03
C HIS A 327 1.62 -4.79 -5.04
N MET A 328 1.86 -5.40 -3.89
CA MET A 328 2.86 -4.97 -2.90
C MET A 328 4.14 -5.81 -2.99
N GLU A 329 4.02 -7.13 -3.16
CA GLU A 329 5.15 -8.07 -3.17
C GLU A 329 5.92 -8.08 -4.49
N ALA A 330 5.20 -7.98 -5.62
CA ALA A 330 5.73 -8.03 -6.98
C ALA A 330 5.24 -6.83 -7.80
N ALA A 331 5.29 -5.63 -7.21
CA ALA A 331 4.70 -4.41 -7.75
C ALA A 331 5.12 -4.13 -9.20
N GLY A 332 6.40 -4.30 -9.53
CA GLY A 332 6.91 -4.08 -10.90
C GLY A 332 6.23 -4.98 -11.94
N GLU A 333 5.99 -6.26 -11.62
CA GLU A 333 5.27 -7.17 -12.51
C GLU A 333 3.79 -6.82 -12.62
N VAL A 334 3.12 -6.56 -11.50
CA VAL A 334 1.71 -6.20 -11.48
C VAL A 334 1.47 -4.89 -12.24
N ASN A 335 2.27 -3.85 -12.03
CA ASN A 335 2.19 -2.58 -12.74
C ASN A 335 2.35 -2.77 -14.25
N ARG A 336 3.33 -3.57 -14.68
CA ARG A 336 3.53 -3.91 -16.09
C ARG A 336 2.30 -4.62 -16.70
N LEU A 337 1.69 -5.55 -15.99
CA LEU A 337 0.48 -6.25 -16.45
C LEU A 337 -0.69 -5.28 -16.60
N ILE A 338 -0.88 -4.36 -15.65
CA ILE A 338 -1.91 -3.32 -15.72
C ILE A 338 -1.68 -2.42 -16.94
N GLN A 339 -0.48 -1.87 -17.12
CA GLN A 339 -0.15 -0.99 -18.24
C GLN A 339 -0.34 -1.66 -19.60
N GLN A 340 0.07 -2.93 -19.74
CA GLN A 340 -0.14 -3.72 -20.96
C GLN A 340 -1.64 -3.93 -21.26
N PHE A 341 -2.43 -4.22 -20.23
CA PHE A 341 -3.87 -4.38 -20.37
C PHE A 341 -4.55 -3.07 -20.78
N LEU A 342 -4.20 -1.96 -20.17
CA LEU A 342 -4.72 -0.63 -20.49
C LEU A 342 -4.45 -0.25 -21.93
N THR A 343 -3.21 -0.47 -22.44
CA THR A 343 -2.84 -0.21 -23.82
C THR A 343 -3.75 -0.99 -24.79
N THR A 344 -4.14 -2.22 -24.45
CA THR A 344 -5.01 -3.06 -25.29
C THR A 344 -6.49 -2.66 -25.15
N ALA A 345 -6.95 -2.40 -23.95
CA ALA A 345 -8.35 -2.08 -23.65
C ALA A 345 -8.81 -0.75 -24.26
N TYR A 346 -7.91 0.25 -24.33
CA TYR A 346 -8.21 1.55 -24.96
C TYR A 346 -7.97 1.58 -26.48
N SER A 347 -7.38 0.53 -27.06
CA SER A 347 -7.17 0.42 -28.52
C SER A 347 -8.33 -0.28 -29.24
N ALA A 348 -9.30 -0.83 -28.50
CA ALA A 348 -10.46 -1.55 -29.01
C ALA A 348 -11.73 -0.72 -28.91
#